data_9d6337996b747def6a0183792dcea7c4
#
_entry.id   9d6337996b747def6a0183792dcea7c4
#
_cell.length_a   1.000
_cell.length_b   1.000
_cell.length_c   1.000
_cell.angle_alpha   90.00
_cell.angle_beta   90.00
_cell.angle_gamma   90.00
#
_symmetry.space_group_name_H-M   'P 1'
#
loop_
_entity.id
_entity.type
_entity.pdbx_description
1 polymer ?
#
loop_
_entity_poly.entity_id
_entity_poly.type
_entity_poly.pdbx_seq_one_letter_code
_entity_poly.pdbx_strand_id
1 'polypeptide(L)'
;MQLARFLNKLFKKDGFILIDAYSKKYIIGVPEKRNPITLKILNKKLHYKLLFRPDLYFGEAYSDGDIIIENGTLTDFLDLALMNIGRGELNFISQLINKLSGSY
;
A
#
# COMPACT_ATOMS: atom_id res chain seq x y z
N MET A 1 -5.48 13.31 -6.58
CA MET A 1 -5.24 13.02 -5.15
C MET A 1 -3.74 12.91 -4.91
N GLN A 2 -3.26 13.55 -3.87
CA GLN A 2 -1.83 13.61 -3.60
C GLN A 2 -1.21 12.24 -3.29
N LEU A 3 -1.91 11.40 -2.56
CA LEU A 3 -1.41 10.07 -2.25
C LEU A 3 -1.21 9.25 -3.52
N ALA A 4 -2.15 9.31 -4.45
CA ALA A 4 -2.02 8.58 -5.71
C ALA A 4 -0.83 9.08 -6.52
N ARG A 5 -0.59 10.39 -6.53
CA ARG A 5 0.57 10.96 -7.22
C ARG A 5 1.88 10.49 -6.60
N PHE A 6 1.93 10.48 -5.28
CA PHE A 6 3.10 10.03 -4.56
C PHE A 6 3.39 8.56 -4.87
N LEU A 7 2.35 7.73 -4.82
CA LEU A 7 2.52 6.29 -5.10
C LEU A 7 2.91 6.05 -6.56
N ASN A 8 2.39 6.84 -7.48
CA ASN A 8 2.78 6.71 -8.89
C ASN A 8 4.26 7.06 -9.12
N LYS A 9 4.84 7.91 -8.28
CA LYS A 9 6.27 8.19 -8.36
C LYS A 9 7.10 7.02 -7.87
N LEU A 10 6.58 6.25 -6.94
CA LEU A 10 7.30 5.10 -6.36
C LEU A 10 7.16 3.84 -7.19
N PHE A 11 5.96 3.58 -7.71
CA PHE A 11 5.67 2.31 -8.38
C PHE A 11 5.90 2.44 -9.88
N LYS A 12 7.09 1.99 -10.34
CA LYS A 12 7.49 2.03 -11.75
C LYS A 12 7.42 0.68 -12.42
N LYS A 13 7.49 -0.40 -11.63
CA LYS A 13 7.43 -1.77 -12.14
C LYS A 13 6.13 -2.38 -11.65
N ASP A 14 5.27 -2.81 -12.60
CA ASP A 14 3.94 -3.32 -12.27
C ASP A 14 3.13 -2.22 -11.56
N GLY A 15 2.06 -2.58 -10.90
CA GLY A 15 1.25 -1.60 -10.20
C GLY A 15 0.05 -2.25 -9.53
N PHE A 16 -0.84 -1.41 -9.05
CA PHE A 16 -2.04 -1.87 -8.34
C PHE A 16 -3.16 -0.83 -8.46
N ILE A 17 -4.34 -1.19 -7.97
CA ILE A 17 -5.49 -0.30 -7.95
C ILE A 17 -5.63 0.26 -6.54
N LEU A 18 -5.82 1.57 -6.43
CA LEU A 18 -6.11 2.23 -5.16
C LEU A 18 -7.54 2.73 -5.18
N ILE A 19 -8.32 2.38 -4.17
CA ILE A 19 -9.65 2.93 -3.99
C ILE A 19 -9.62 3.74 -2.70
N ASP A 20 -9.89 5.04 -2.82
CA ASP A 20 -9.80 5.93 -1.67
C ASP A 20 -11.06 5.85 -0.78
N ALA A 21 -11.06 6.60 0.31
CA ALA A 21 -12.17 6.57 1.25
C ALA A 21 -13.45 7.21 0.70
N TYR A 22 -13.38 7.82 -0.47
CA TYR A 22 -14.54 8.34 -1.19
C TYR A 22 -14.97 7.40 -2.31
N SER A 23 -14.45 6.18 -2.33
CA SER A 23 -14.74 5.16 -3.35
C SER A 23 -14.24 5.53 -4.73
N LYS A 24 -13.27 6.44 -4.81
CA LYS A 24 -12.69 6.82 -6.09
C LYS A 24 -11.52 5.90 -6.43
N LYS A 25 -11.49 5.44 -7.67
CA LYS A 25 -10.51 4.47 -8.14
C LYS A 25 -9.34 5.18 -8.82
N TYR A 26 -8.13 4.75 -8.49
CA TYR A 26 -6.90 5.24 -9.11
C TYR A 26 -6.06 4.06 -9.55
N ILE A 27 -5.40 4.20 -10.69
CA ILE A 27 -4.45 3.20 -11.17
C ILE A 27 -3.07 3.67 -10.77
N ILE A 28 -2.37 2.86 -9.98
CA ILE A 28 -1.03 3.18 -9.51
C ILE A 28 -0.03 2.34 -10.30
N GLY A 29 0.92 3.01 -10.94
CA GLY A 29 1.86 2.31 -11.79
C GLY A 29 1.21 1.79 -13.05
N VAL A 30 1.71 0.67 -13.56
CA VAL A 30 1.18 0.01 -14.75
C VAL A 30 0.90 -1.44 -14.40
N PRO A 31 -0.29 -1.74 -13.86
CA PRO A 31 -0.60 -3.12 -13.46
C PRO A 31 -0.50 -4.08 -14.63
N GLU A 32 0.21 -5.18 -14.43
CA GLU A 32 0.42 -6.19 -15.47
C GLU A 32 -0.58 -7.31 -15.39
N LYS A 33 -1.19 -7.51 -14.25
CA LYS A 33 -2.17 -8.57 -14.05
C LYS A 33 -3.55 -8.14 -14.50
N ARG A 34 -4.33 -9.11 -14.95
CA ARG A 34 -5.71 -8.86 -15.38
C ARG A 34 -6.57 -8.37 -14.21
N ASN A 35 -6.41 -8.99 -13.05
CA ASN A 35 -7.07 -8.56 -11.81
C ASN A 35 -5.99 -8.10 -10.85
N PRO A 36 -5.59 -6.83 -10.94
CA PRO A 36 -4.51 -6.33 -10.09
C PRO A 36 -4.91 -6.31 -8.62
N ILE A 37 -3.90 -6.35 -7.75
CA ILE A 37 -4.13 -6.13 -6.33
C ILE A 37 -4.86 -4.81 -6.17
N THR A 38 -5.87 -4.80 -5.31
CA THR A 38 -6.63 -3.59 -5.02
C THR A 38 -6.50 -3.24 -3.54
N LEU A 39 -6.07 -2.01 -3.27
CA LEU A 39 -5.91 -1.49 -1.92
C LEU A 39 -7.05 -0.51 -1.67
N LYS A 40 -7.91 -0.83 -0.69
CA LYS A 40 -9.04 0.03 -0.35
C LYS A 40 -8.77 0.75 0.96
N ILE A 41 -8.90 2.06 0.94
CA ILE A 41 -8.79 2.89 2.13
C ILE A 41 -10.19 3.21 2.62
N LEU A 42 -10.47 2.90 3.89
CA LEU A 42 -11.79 3.11 4.47
C LEU A 42 -11.87 4.32 5.39
N ASN A 43 -10.73 4.91 5.74
CA ASN A 43 -10.67 6.04 6.64
C ASN A 43 -10.03 7.24 5.92
N LYS A 44 -10.76 8.35 5.84
CA LYS A 44 -10.32 9.55 5.13
C LYS A 44 -9.01 10.11 5.66
N LYS A 45 -8.77 9.97 6.95
CA LYS A 45 -7.54 10.48 7.58
C LYS A 45 -6.30 9.79 7.05
N LEU A 46 -6.43 8.57 6.54
CA LEU A 46 -5.29 7.82 6.02
C LEU A 46 -4.71 8.46 4.76
N HIS A 47 -5.49 9.23 4.02
CA HIS A 47 -4.96 9.91 2.83
C HIS A 47 -3.77 10.81 3.18
N TYR A 48 -3.82 11.45 4.34
CA TYR A 48 -2.73 12.31 4.81
C TYR A 48 -1.69 11.54 5.61
N LYS A 49 -2.14 10.63 6.47
CA LYS A 49 -1.24 9.86 7.32
C LYS A 49 -0.28 9.01 6.50
N LEU A 50 -0.76 8.40 5.42
CA LEU A 50 0.10 7.59 4.56
C LEU A 50 1.10 8.41 3.78
N LEU A 51 0.78 9.67 3.49
CA LEU A 51 1.76 10.58 2.88
C LEU A 51 2.84 10.98 3.88
N PHE A 52 2.45 11.17 5.13
CA PHE A 52 3.34 11.67 6.16
C PHE A 52 4.24 10.57 6.73
N ARG A 53 3.68 9.46 7.12
CA ARG A 53 4.40 8.33 7.71
C ARG A 53 3.82 7.01 7.22
N PRO A 54 4.12 6.62 5.97
CA PRO A 54 3.57 5.36 5.44
C PRO A 54 4.03 4.14 6.24
N ASP A 55 5.26 4.19 6.77
CA ASP A 55 5.81 3.09 7.56
C ASP A 55 5.01 2.81 8.83
N LEU A 56 4.52 3.85 9.47
CA LEU A 56 3.76 3.72 10.71
C LEU A 56 2.28 3.44 10.43
N TYR A 57 1.69 4.26 9.59
CA TYR A 57 0.22 4.26 9.45
C TYR A 57 -0.31 3.13 8.59
N PHE A 58 0.48 2.61 7.65
CA PHE A 58 0.04 1.45 6.87
C PHE A 58 -0.20 0.24 7.78
N GLY A 59 0.77 -0.06 8.65
CA GLY A 59 0.64 -1.21 9.56
C GLY A 59 -0.53 -1.07 10.50
N GLU A 60 -0.69 0.10 11.11
CA GLU A 60 -1.79 0.34 12.03
C GLU A 60 -3.14 0.24 11.31
N ALA A 61 -3.24 0.85 10.14
CA ALA A 61 -4.49 0.87 9.39
C ALA A 61 -4.89 -0.53 8.91
N TYR A 62 -3.92 -1.32 8.48
CA TYR A 62 -4.20 -2.68 8.07
C TYR A 62 -4.71 -3.52 9.26
N SER A 63 -4.06 -3.39 10.41
CA SER A 63 -4.47 -4.09 11.62
C SER A 63 -5.84 -3.66 12.10
N ASP A 64 -6.17 -2.38 11.95
CA ASP A 64 -7.46 -1.83 12.39
C ASP A 64 -8.59 -2.10 11.40
N GLY A 65 -8.28 -2.64 10.22
CA GLY A 65 -9.29 -2.87 9.19
C GLY A 65 -9.62 -1.63 8.36
N ASP A 66 -8.83 -0.56 8.49
CA ASP A 66 -9.03 0.66 7.71
C ASP A 66 -8.41 0.59 6.32
N ILE A 67 -7.58 -0.41 6.09
CA ILE A 67 -7.06 -0.76 4.77
C ILE A 67 -7.41 -2.21 4.50
N ILE A 68 -8.02 -2.47 3.34
CA ILE A 68 -8.39 -3.81 2.91
C ILE A 68 -7.67 -4.09 1.60
N ILE A 69 -7.10 -5.29 1.47
CA ILE A 69 -6.43 -5.73 0.25
C ILE A 69 -7.32 -6.76 -0.44
N GLU A 70 -7.64 -6.50 -1.70
CA GLU A 70 -8.44 -7.39 -2.53
C GLU A 70 -7.63 -7.87 -3.72
N ASN A 71 -8.00 -9.03 -4.27
CA ASN A 71 -7.34 -9.66 -5.41
C ASN A 71 -5.87 -9.97 -5.13
N GLY A 72 -5.56 -10.27 -3.88
CA GLY A 72 -4.21 -10.59 -3.44
C GLY A 72 -4.14 -10.56 -1.93
N THR A 73 -2.98 -10.88 -1.41
CA THR A 73 -2.74 -10.90 0.03
C THR A 73 -1.84 -9.73 0.43
N LEU A 74 -1.70 -9.54 1.73
CA LEU A 74 -0.74 -8.56 2.24
C LEU A 74 0.67 -8.86 1.74
N THR A 75 1.07 -10.14 1.74
CA THR A 75 2.38 -10.54 1.25
C THR A 75 2.55 -10.17 -0.22
N ASP A 76 1.52 -10.40 -1.04
CA ASP A 76 1.57 -10.02 -2.46
C ASP A 76 1.79 -8.53 -2.62
N PHE A 77 1.11 -7.72 -1.84
CA PHE A 77 1.28 -6.26 -1.91
C PHE A 77 2.67 -5.85 -1.46
N LEU A 78 3.19 -6.45 -0.39
CA LEU A 78 4.52 -6.11 0.11
C LEU A 78 5.60 -6.53 -0.87
N ASP A 79 5.43 -7.66 -1.57
CA ASP A 79 6.35 -8.06 -2.62
C ASP A 79 6.38 -7.05 -3.74
N LEU A 80 5.21 -6.55 -4.13
CA LEU A 80 5.11 -5.51 -5.16
C LEU A 80 5.81 -4.23 -4.70
N ALA A 81 5.64 -3.86 -3.45
CA ALA A 81 6.30 -2.68 -2.90
C ALA A 81 7.81 -2.84 -2.91
N LEU A 82 8.32 -4.03 -2.56
CA LEU A 82 9.75 -4.29 -2.56
C LEU A 82 10.37 -4.15 -3.95
N MET A 83 9.63 -4.51 -4.99
CA MET A 83 10.10 -4.35 -6.36
C MET A 83 10.32 -2.89 -6.75
N ASN A 84 9.62 -1.99 -6.09
CA ASN A 84 9.55 -0.59 -6.51
C ASN A 84 10.22 0.39 -5.57
N ILE A 85 10.41 0.01 -4.31
CA ILE A 85 10.94 0.91 -3.30
C ILE A 85 12.44 0.66 -3.15
N GLY A 86 13.21 1.75 -3.03
CA GLY A 86 14.66 1.65 -2.95
C GLY A 86 15.14 1.04 -1.65
N ARG A 87 16.45 0.79 -1.58
CA ARG A 87 17.07 0.11 -0.44
C ARG A 87 16.84 0.81 0.89
N GLY A 88 16.72 2.13 0.88
CA GLY A 88 16.49 2.88 2.10
C GLY A 88 15.20 2.51 2.80
N GLU A 89 14.24 1.99 2.08
CA GLU A 89 12.93 1.61 2.61
C GLU A 89 12.80 0.13 2.93
N LEU A 90 13.85 -0.65 2.71
CA LEU A 90 13.82 -2.08 3.02
C LEU A 90 13.60 -2.32 4.52
N ASN A 91 14.20 -1.49 5.36
CA ASN A 91 14.00 -1.59 6.81
C ASN A 91 12.55 -1.39 7.19
N PHE A 92 11.89 -0.42 6.56
CA PHE A 92 10.47 -0.17 6.74
C PHE A 92 9.65 -1.42 6.39
N ILE A 93 9.92 -2.02 5.23
CA ILE A 93 9.19 -3.22 4.79
C ILE A 93 9.44 -4.39 5.75
N SER A 94 10.69 -4.61 6.15
CA SER A 94 11.02 -5.68 7.09
C SER A 94 10.33 -5.51 8.44
N GLN A 95 10.31 -4.29 8.95
CA GLN A 95 9.63 -4.02 10.21
C GLN A 95 8.14 -4.23 10.08
N LEU A 96 7.56 -3.86 8.95
CA LEU A 96 6.14 -4.04 8.71
C LEU A 96 5.77 -5.51 8.65
N ILE A 97 6.57 -6.31 7.95
CA ILE A 97 6.35 -7.75 7.87
C ILE A 97 6.44 -8.38 9.25
N ASN A 98 7.46 -8.04 10.02
CA ASN A 98 7.64 -8.58 11.37
C ASN A 98 6.47 -8.20 12.28
N LYS A 99 6.02 -6.97 12.19
CA LYS A 99 4.93 -6.47 13.02
C LYS A 99 3.60 -7.15 12.67
N LEU A 100 3.34 -7.35 11.38
CA LEU A 100 2.06 -7.88 10.91
C LEU A 100 1.99 -9.40 10.87
N SER A 101 3.13 -10.10 10.75
CA SER A 101 3.11 -11.55 10.80
C SER A 101 3.17 -12.05 12.24
N GLY A 102 2.95 -11.18 13.16
CA GLY A 102 2.71 -11.59 14.51
C GLY A 102 3.91 -12.03 15.22
N SER A 103 4.74 -11.44 15.29
CA SER A 103 5.77 -11.64 16.21
C SER A 103 5.23 -12.19 17.50
N TYR A 104 4.94 -13.32 17.52
CA TYR A 104 4.52 -13.94 18.76
C TYR A 104 5.51 -14.92 19.25
#